data_f63424592d573522df76dd2b258f124b
#
_entry.id   f63424592d573522df76dd2b258f124b
#
_cell.length_a   1.000
_cell.length_b   1.000
_cell.length_c   1.000
_cell.angle_alpha   90.00
_cell.angle_beta   90.00
_cell.angle_gamma   90.00
#
_symmetry.space_group_name_H-M   'P 1'
#
loop_
_entity.id
_entity.type
_entity.pdbx_description
1 polymer ?
#
loop_
_entity_poly.entity_id
_entity_poly.type
_entity_poly.pdbx_seq_one_letter_code
_entity_poly.pdbx_strand_id
1 'polypeptide(L)'
;VKVDGTAMSTTLKEISPTKLIELPVAEEMQMGMTNGLAINGQIPVSIFPRWNFLLLAINQLINHLDKIKLMSNNGYKTKVIIRTGIGSEKPLHPQHQHVGDFSSAVSKMCSNIEIIKLEEPNAIFSAYKKALNREDGKSTIVVEYGDYYYKKF
;
A
#
# COMPACT_ATOMS: atom_id res chain seq x y z
N VAL A 1 -8.40 -5.90 7.80
CA VAL A 1 -8.01 -7.26 7.37
C VAL A 1 -7.12 -7.81 8.46
N LYS A 2 -7.51 -8.93 9.07
CA LYS A 2 -6.59 -9.71 9.89
C LYS A 2 -5.41 -10.09 9.01
N VAL A 3 -4.28 -9.45 9.24
CA VAL A 3 -3.05 -9.78 8.53
C VAL A 3 -2.34 -10.96 9.20
N ASP A 4 -2.99 -11.56 10.23
CA ASP A 4 -2.51 -12.74 10.92
C ASP A 4 -2.24 -13.88 9.94
N GLY A 5 -1.06 -14.46 10.03
CA GLY A 5 -0.62 -15.54 9.14
C GLY A 5 0.07 -15.09 7.86
N THR A 6 0.20 -13.78 7.60
CA THR A 6 1.05 -13.28 6.51
C THR A 6 2.39 -12.78 7.05
N ALA A 7 3.44 -12.80 6.22
CA ALA A 7 4.74 -12.26 6.60
C ALA A 7 4.67 -10.75 6.94
N MET A 8 3.68 -10.04 6.42
CA MET A 8 3.45 -8.62 6.72
C MET A 8 2.99 -8.38 8.16
N SER A 9 2.35 -9.34 8.81
CA SER A 9 1.84 -9.21 10.18
C SER A 9 2.93 -9.08 11.24
N THR A 10 4.11 -9.63 10.98
CA THR A 10 5.23 -9.58 11.95
C THR A 10 5.67 -8.16 12.23
N THR A 11 5.63 -7.28 11.25
CA THR A 11 6.01 -5.87 11.42
C THR A 11 4.99 -5.07 12.23
N LEU A 12 3.75 -5.56 12.35
CA LEU A 12 2.69 -4.88 13.11
C LEU A 12 2.81 -5.11 14.62
N LYS A 13 3.54 -6.11 15.06
CA LYS A 13 3.75 -6.41 16.49
C LYS A 13 4.45 -5.29 17.24
N GLU A 14 5.25 -4.50 16.54
CA GLU A 14 5.98 -3.35 17.07
C GLU A 14 5.13 -2.06 17.12
N ILE A 15 3.92 -2.10 16.54
CA ILE A 15 3.05 -0.93 16.43
C ILE A 15 2.10 -0.88 17.64
N SER A 16 1.98 0.30 18.26
CA SER A 16 1.00 0.51 19.34
C SER A 16 -0.41 0.16 18.87
N PRO A 17 -1.19 -0.61 19.65
CA PRO A 17 -2.58 -0.94 19.29
C PRO A 17 -3.45 0.28 19.00
N THR A 18 -3.18 1.43 19.60
CA THR A 18 -3.92 2.69 19.37
C THR A 18 -3.69 3.27 17.98
N LYS A 19 -2.67 2.80 17.28
CA LYS A 19 -2.34 3.21 15.89
C LYS A 19 -2.75 2.16 14.86
N LEU A 20 -3.34 1.06 15.29
CA LEU A 20 -3.80 0.00 14.41
C LEU A 20 -5.31 0.09 14.23
N ILE A 21 -5.76 0.03 12.99
CA ILE A 21 -7.16 -0.10 12.64
C ILE A 21 -7.32 -1.43 11.91
N GLU A 22 -7.98 -2.37 12.56
CA GLU A 22 -8.32 -3.64 11.95
C GLU A 22 -9.70 -3.52 11.29
N LEU A 23 -9.79 -3.88 10.02
CA LEU A 23 -11.00 -3.77 9.22
C LEU A 23 -11.45 -5.16 8.75
N PRO A 24 -12.75 -5.36 8.49
CA PRO A 24 -13.20 -6.57 7.81
C PRO A 24 -12.58 -6.65 6.40
N VAL A 25 -12.68 -7.83 5.78
CA VAL A 25 -12.23 -8.03 4.39
C VAL A 25 -13.19 -7.28 3.46
N ALA A 26 -12.88 -6.02 3.21
CA ALA A 26 -13.63 -5.10 2.36
C ALA A 26 -12.67 -4.04 1.84
N GLU A 27 -11.91 -4.35 0.82
CA GLU A 27 -10.76 -3.58 0.34
C GLU A 27 -11.16 -2.18 -0.16
N GLU A 28 -12.31 -2.06 -0.80
CA GLU A 28 -12.83 -0.77 -1.23
C GLU A 28 -13.16 0.13 -0.03
N MET A 29 -13.81 -0.41 0.99
CA MET A 29 -14.07 0.30 2.25
C MET A 29 -12.77 0.68 2.95
N GLN A 30 -11.81 -0.24 3.02
CA GLN A 30 -10.49 0.02 3.60
C GLN A 30 -9.82 1.22 2.91
N MET A 31 -9.83 1.24 1.58
CA MET A 31 -9.21 2.33 0.82
C MET A 31 -9.99 3.65 0.96
N GLY A 32 -11.32 3.59 1.01
CA GLY A 32 -12.17 4.76 1.26
C GLY A 32 -11.90 5.39 2.63
N MET A 33 -11.80 4.57 3.69
CA MET A 33 -11.41 5.04 5.03
C MET A 33 -9.97 5.61 5.04
N THR A 34 -9.05 4.97 4.33
CA THR A 34 -7.67 5.47 4.16
C THR A 34 -7.66 6.87 3.55
N ASN A 35 -8.47 7.09 2.50
CA ASN A 35 -8.61 8.40 1.87
C ASN A 35 -9.16 9.45 2.85
N GLY A 36 -10.18 9.09 3.63
CA GLY A 36 -10.76 9.97 4.66
C GLY A 36 -9.76 10.36 5.74
N LEU A 37 -8.96 9.41 6.23
CA LEU A 37 -7.88 9.68 7.19
C LEU A 37 -6.85 10.66 6.61
N ALA A 38 -6.46 10.47 5.34
CA ALA A 38 -5.50 11.34 4.69
C ALA A 38 -6.04 12.76 4.45
N ILE A 39 -7.33 12.91 4.10
CA ILE A 39 -8.00 14.20 3.99
C ILE A 39 -8.01 14.93 5.35
N ASN A 40 -8.17 14.18 6.43
CA ASN A 40 -8.12 14.70 7.81
C ASN A 40 -6.69 14.96 8.32
N GLY A 41 -5.68 14.97 7.44
CA GLY A 41 -4.30 15.34 7.76
C GLY A 41 -3.42 14.23 8.36
N GLN A 42 -3.92 13.00 8.43
CA GLN A 42 -3.14 11.85 8.88
C GLN A 42 -2.32 11.26 7.72
N ILE A 43 -1.32 10.46 8.05
CA ILE A 43 -0.53 9.71 7.08
C ILE A 43 -0.79 8.22 7.29
N PRO A 44 -1.88 7.69 6.74
CA PRO A 44 -2.21 6.28 6.91
C PRO A 44 -1.28 5.38 6.10
N VAL A 45 -0.93 4.24 6.70
CA VAL A 45 -0.29 3.12 6.01
C VAL A 45 -1.35 2.04 5.80
N SER A 46 -1.85 1.90 4.59
CA SER A 46 -2.88 0.91 4.25
C SER A 46 -2.24 -0.35 3.69
N ILE A 47 -2.52 -1.50 4.30
CA ILE A 47 -1.86 -2.77 3.97
C ILE A 47 -2.82 -3.67 3.19
N PHE A 48 -2.42 -4.02 1.98
CA PHE A 48 -3.08 -5.04 1.15
C PHE A 48 -2.07 -6.18 0.97
N PRO A 49 -2.30 -7.37 1.52
CA PRO A 49 -1.29 -8.44 1.57
C PRO A 49 -0.79 -8.90 0.20
N ARG A 50 -1.55 -8.65 -0.85
CA ARG A 50 -1.20 -8.93 -2.24
C ARG A 50 -1.78 -7.87 -3.17
N TRP A 51 -1.11 -7.62 -4.28
CA TRP A 51 -1.58 -6.73 -5.34
C TRP A 51 -3.00 -7.10 -5.83
N ASN A 52 -3.29 -8.39 -5.93
CA ASN A 52 -4.60 -8.87 -6.35
C ASN A 52 -5.75 -8.36 -5.47
N PHE A 53 -5.52 -8.20 -4.17
CA PHE A 53 -6.53 -7.63 -3.26
C PHE A 53 -6.66 -6.11 -3.43
N LEU A 54 -5.59 -5.41 -3.74
CA LEU A 54 -5.65 -3.97 -4.02
C LEU A 54 -6.50 -3.68 -5.28
N LEU A 55 -6.62 -4.63 -6.22
CA LEU A 55 -7.51 -4.47 -7.38
C LEU A 55 -8.98 -4.26 -6.99
N LEU A 56 -9.44 -4.81 -5.87
CA LEU A 56 -10.80 -4.58 -5.37
C LEU A 56 -11.03 -3.14 -4.91
N ALA A 57 -9.96 -2.41 -4.63
CA ALA A 57 -10.00 -1.01 -4.22
C ALA A 57 -9.58 -0.04 -5.34
N ILE A 58 -9.51 -0.50 -6.58
CA ILE A 58 -8.96 0.28 -7.70
C ILE A 58 -9.73 1.58 -7.96
N ASN A 59 -11.05 1.57 -7.76
CA ASN A 59 -11.88 2.76 -7.88
C ASN A 59 -11.46 3.83 -6.86
N GLN A 60 -11.32 3.46 -5.60
CA GLN A 60 -10.90 4.37 -4.53
C GLN A 60 -9.48 4.87 -4.73
N LEU A 61 -8.63 4.08 -5.35
CA LEU A 61 -7.26 4.45 -5.68
C LEU A 61 -7.20 5.48 -6.81
N ILE A 62 -7.82 5.16 -7.95
CA ILE A 62 -7.66 5.93 -9.20
C ILE A 62 -8.61 7.13 -9.26
N ASN A 63 -9.89 6.92 -8.95
CA ASN A 63 -10.90 7.95 -9.10
C ASN A 63 -10.98 8.89 -7.88
N HIS A 64 -10.49 8.45 -6.73
CA HIS A 64 -10.51 9.27 -5.51
C HIS A 64 -9.10 9.68 -5.09
N LEU A 65 -8.26 8.80 -4.57
CA LEU A 65 -6.95 9.17 -4.03
C LEU A 65 -6.09 9.96 -5.04
N ASP A 66 -5.97 9.44 -6.25
CA ASP A 66 -5.18 10.11 -7.31
C ASP A 66 -5.74 11.47 -7.71
N LYS A 67 -7.06 11.67 -7.57
CA LYS A 67 -7.75 12.89 -8.02
C LYS A 67 -8.06 13.90 -6.93
N ILE A 68 -7.97 13.56 -5.64
CA ILE A 68 -8.29 14.46 -4.52
C ILE A 68 -7.60 15.82 -4.66
N LYS A 69 -6.32 15.82 -4.99
CA LYS A 69 -5.54 17.05 -5.17
C LYS A 69 -6.11 17.94 -6.28
N LEU A 70 -6.49 17.36 -7.41
CA LEU A 70 -7.08 18.07 -8.54
C LEU A 70 -8.51 18.55 -8.21
N MET A 71 -9.34 17.65 -7.68
CA MET A 71 -10.75 17.95 -7.33
C MET A 71 -10.86 19.04 -6.28
N SER A 72 -9.90 19.14 -5.37
CA SER A 72 -9.86 20.16 -4.32
C SER A 72 -9.10 21.43 -4.73
N ASN A 73 -8.71 21.58 -5.98
CA ASN A 73 -7.88 22.68 -6.44
C ASN A 73 -6.63 22.89 -5.57
N ASN A 74 -5.91 21.80 -5.28
CA ASN A 74 -4.75 21.72 -4.38
C ASN A 74 -5.08 22.03 -2.89
N GLY A 75 -6.33 22.09 -2.49
CA GLY A 75 -6.73 22.31 -1.10
C GLY A 75 -6.36 21.14 -0.19
N TYR A 76 -6.39 19.91 -0.72
CA TYR A 76 -5.95 18.72 -0.01
C TYR A 76 -4.68 18.14 -0.62
N LYS A 77 -3.67 17.96 0.20
CA LYS A 77 -2.41 17.27 -0.15
C LYS A 77 -2.35 15.94 0.61
N THR A 78 -3.15 15.00 0.16
CA THR A 78 -3.22 13.69 0.79
C THR A 78 -1.93 12.92 0.63
N LYS A 79 -1.45 12.35 1.73
CA LYS A 79 -0.27 11.49 1.76
C LYS A 79 -0.68 10.14 2.32
N VAL A 80 -0.76 9.15 1.45
CA VAL A 80 -1.06 7.76 1.79
C VAL A 80 0.12 6.89 1.42
N ILE A 81 0.47 5.94 2.28
CA ILE A 81 1.41 4.89 1.98
C ILE A 81 0.60 3.60 1.84
N ILE A 82 0.61 3.00 0.67
CA ILE A 82 -0.02 1.71 0.43
C ILE A 82 1.09 0.67 0.41
N ARG A 83 0.98 -0.32 1.29
CA ARG A 83 1.89 -1.45 1.35
C ARG A 83 1.24 -2.65 0.70
N THR A 84 1.85 -3.22 -0.32
CA THR A 84 1.34 -4.43 -0.99
C THR A 84 2.49 -5.34 -1.41
N GLY A 85 2.18 -6.58 -1.79
CA GLY A 85 3.16 -7.58 -2.16
C GLY A 85 2.88 -8.27 -3.48
N ILE A 86 3.96 -8.73 -4.09
CA ILE A 86 3.97 -9.61 -5.27
C ILE A 86 4.80 -10.86 -4.96
N GLY A 87 4.71 -11.89 -5.80
CA GLY A 87 5.40 -13.15 -5.59
C GLY A 87 4.87 -13.91 -4.37
N SER A 88 5.76 -14.31 -3.45
CA SER A 88 5.42 -15.13 -2.28
C SER A 88 4.97 -16.55 -2.66
N GLU A 89 5.77 -17.19 -3.51
CA GLU A 89 5.49 -18.53 -4.00
C GLU A 89 5.96 -19.62 -3.04
N LYS A 90 6.78 -19.26 -2.08
CA LYS A 90 7.31 -20.16 -1.04
C LYS A 90 6.82 -19.71 0.34
N PRO A 91 6.62 -20.61 1.31
CA PRO A 91 6.69 -22.08 1.23
C PRO A 91 5.49 -22.72 0.53
N LEU A 92 4.42 -21.97 0.26
CA LEU A 92 3.22 -22.43 -0.41
C LEU A 92 2.89 -21.53 -1.61
N HIS A 93 2.84 -22.10 -2.81
CA HIS A 93 2.46 -21.36 -4.01
C HIS A 93 0.97 -20.99 -3.97
N PRO A 94 0.60 -19.69 -4.00
CA PRO A 94 -0.77 -19.23 -3.81
C PRO A 94 -1.62 -19.35 -5.09
N GLN A 95 -1.11 -20.02 -6.11
CA GLN A 95 -1.69 -20.18 -7.44
C GLN A 95 -1.70 -18.86 -8.26
N HIS A 96 -2.09 -18.98 -9.52
CA HIS A 96 -2.04 -17.87 -10.49
C HIS A 96 -2.88 -16.64 -10.11
N GLN A 97 -3.91 -16.82 -9.29
CA GLN A 97 -4.79 -15.75 -8.85
C GLN A 97 -4.13 -14.74 -7.89
N HIS A 98 -2.98 -15.07 -7.29
CA HIS A 98 -2.43 -14.28 -6.19
C HIS A 98 -0.97 -13.86 -6.36
N VAL A 99 -0.40 -14.01 -7.56
CA VAL A 99 1.00 -13.67 -7.86
C VAL A 99 1.14 -12.51 -8.84
N GLY A 100 0.02 -11.88 -9.23
CA GLY A 100 0.03 -10.83 -10.23
C GLY A 100 0.77 -9.56 -9.79
N ASP A 101 1.49 -8.95 -10.72
CA ASP A 101 2.08 -7.62 -10.60
C ASP A 101 1.37 -6.64 -11.54
N PHE A 102 0.62 -5.71 -10.97
CA PHE A 102 -0.15 -4.71 -11.71
C PHE A 102 0.49 -3.32 -11.65
N SER A 103 1.74 -3.22 -11.16
CA SER A 103 2.46 -1.96 -10.95
C SER A 103 2.53 -1.11 -12.22
N SER A 104 2.88 -1.71 -13.36
CA SER A 104 3.00 -1.01 -14.63
C SER A 104 1.65 -0.47 -15.14
N ALA A 105 0.58 -1.25 -15.01
CA ALA A 105 -0.75 -0.83 -15.43
C ALA A 105 -1.25 0.34 -14.58
N VAL A 106 -1.19 0.22 -13.25
CA VAL A 106 -1.65 1.25 -12.32
C VAL A 106 -0.80 2.52 -12.42
N SER A 107 0.51 2.40 -12.63
CA SER A 107 1.40 3.55 -12.84
C SER A 107 0.97 4.41 -14.04
N LYS A 108 0.44 3.79 -15.10
CA LYS A 108 -0.09 4.51 -16.29
C LYS A 108 -1.45 5.16 -16.04
N MET A 109 -2.19 4.70 -15.03
CA MET A 109 -3.52 5.22 -14.69
C MET A 109 -3.47 6.37 -13.68
N CYS A 110 -2.36 6.51 -12.96
CA CYS A 110 -2.20 7.47 -11.86
C CYS A 110 -1.19 8.57 -12.21
N SER A 111 -1.47 9.79 -11.79
CA SER A 111 -0.56 10.95 -11.92
C SER A 111 -0.03 11.45 -10.58
N ASN A 112 -0.77 11.22 -9.50
CA ASN A 112 -0.43 11.66 -8.15
C ASN A 112 -0.08 10.51 -7.20
N ILE A 113 0.16 9.32 -7.73
CA ILE A 113 0.60 8.14 -6.97
C ILE A 113 1.90 7.63 -7.57
N GLU A 114 2.95 7.55 -6.76
CA GLU A 114 4.22 6.93 -7.13
C GLU A 114 4.21 5.46 -6.73
N ILE A 115 4.73 4.59 -7.59
CA ILE A 115 4.90 3.17 -7.29
C ILE A 115 6.39 2.88 -7.12
N ILE A 116 6.78 2.36 -5.97
CA ILE A 116 8.14 1.95 -5.65
C ILE A 116 8.15 0.43 -5.48
N LYS A 117 8.85 -0.27 -6.35
CA LYS A 117 9.09 -1.71 -6.22
C LYS A 117 10.37 -1.91 -5.42
N LEU A 118 10.29 -2.72 -4.37
CA LEU A 118 11.43 -3.09 -3.54
C LEU A 118 12.09 -4.33 -4.11
N GLU A 119 13.13 -4.12 -4.88
CA GLU A 119 13.91 -5.20 -5.51
C GLU A 119 15.01 -5.72 -4.59
N GLU A 120 15.44 -4.92 -3.60
CA GLU A 120 16.49 -5.24 -2.65
C GLU A 120 16.13 -4.87 -1.21
N PRO A 121 16.57 -5.66 -0.22
CA PRO A 121 16.23 -5.42 1.20
C PRO A 121 16.75 -4.10 1.76
N ASN A 122 17.93 -3.65 1.32
CA ASN A 122 18.54 -2.40 1.75
C ASN A 122 17.74 -1.16 1.27
N ALA A 123 16.89 -1.30 0.25
CA ALA A 123 16.03 -0.25 -0.26
C ALA A 123 14.77 0.00 0.61
N ILE A 124 14.42 -0.93 1.52
CA ILE A 124 13.17 -0.84 2.32
C ILE A 124 13.13 0.47 3.11
N PHE A 125 14.13 0.71 3.94
CA PHE A 125 14.15 1.89 4.82
C PHE A 125 14.08 3.20 4.02
N SER A 126 14.87 3.32 2.96
CA SER A 126 14.93 4.51 2.12
C SER A 126 13.61 4.76 1.39
N ALA A 127 12.94 3.71 0.90
CA ALA A 127 11.64 3.82 0.22
C ALA A 127 10.54 4.32 1.15
N TYR A 128 10.42 3.73 2.35
CA TYR A 128 9.42 4.18 3.34
C TYR A 128 9.75 5.58 3.88
N LYS A 129 11.02 5.90 4.12
CA LYS A 129 11.45 7.25 4.51
C LYS A 129 11.12 8.28 3.44
N LYS A 130 11.36 7.97 2.16
CA LYS A 130 10.96 8.81 1.03
C LYS A 130 9.44 9.02 1.01
N ALA A 131 8.67 7.95 1.10
CA ALA A 131 7.21 8.01 1.10
C ALA A 131 6.65 8.84 2.26
N LEU A 132 7.24 8.71 3.46
CA LEU A 132 6.82 9.44 4.65
C LEU A 132 7.16 10.94 4.56
N ASN A 133 8.35 11.28 4.07
CA ASN A 133 8.87 12.65 4.09
C ASN A 133 8.56 13.46 2.82
N ARG A 134 7.82 12.89 1.86
CA ARG A 134 7.49 13.63 0.64
C ARG A 134 6.58 14.83 0.91
N GLU A 135 6.80 15.91 0.17
CA GLU A 135 6.07 17.17 0.31
C GLU A 135 5.32 17.58 -0.97
N ASP A 136 5.44 16.77 -2.02
CA ASP A 136 4.84 17.04 -3.33
C ASP A 136 3.33 16.75 -3.40
N GLY A 137 2.74 16.27 -2.30
CA GLY A 137 1.33 15.93 -2.20
C GLY A 137 0.93 14.67 -2.97
N LYS A 138 1.90 13.80 -3.28
CA LYS A 138 1.64 12.48 -3.87
C LYS A 138 1.54 11.41 -2.79
N SER A 139 0.80 10.37 -3.09
CA SER A 139 0.77 9.12 -2.33
C SER A 139 1.76 8.12 -2.90
N THR A 140 2.07 7.06 -2.16
CA THR A 140 3.07 6.07 -2.58
C THR A 140 2.53 4.65 -2.40
N ILE A 141 2.65 3.82 -3.43
CA ILE A 141 2.48 2.37 -3.32
C ILE A 141 3.87 1.76 -3.21
N VAL A 142 4.14 1.09 -2.11
CA VAL A 142 5.36 0.31 -1.90
C VAL A 142 5.03 -1.15 -2.18
N VAL A 143 5.69 -1.71 -3.19
CA VAL A 143 5.47 -3.08 -3.64
C VAL A 143 6.64 -3.95 -3.17
N GLU A 144 6.36 -4.86 -2.24
CA GLU A 144 7.32 -5.77 -1.65
C GLU A 144 7.33 -7.10 -2.39
N TYR A 145 8.50 -7.72 -2.53
CA TYR A 145 8.60 -9.06 -3.10
C TYR A 145 8.57 -10.09 -1.98
N GLY A 146 7.46 -10.81 -1.85
CA GLY A 146 7.19 -11.68 -0.72
C GLY A 146 8.17 -12.83 -0.53
N ASP A 147 8.83 -13.31 -1.60
CA ASP A 147 9.84 -14.37 -1.51
C ASP A 147 11.12 -13.92 -0.78
N TYR A 148 11.31 -12.60 -0.58
CA TYR A 148 12.44 -12.08 0.21
C TYR A 148 12.20 -12.13 1.71
N TYR A 149 10.96 -12.25 2.20
CA TYR A 149 10.66 -12.25 3.63
C TYR A 149 11.32 -13.36 4.43
N TYR A 150 11.70 -14.46 3.77
CA TYR A 150 12.33 -15.62 4.39
C TYR A 150 13.85 -15.71 4.14
N LYS A 151 14.40 -14.75 3.41
CA LYS A 151 15.86 -14.69 3.19
C LYS A 151 16.51 -14.05 4.40
N LYS A 152 17.53 -14.71 4.95
CA LYS A 152 18.46 -14.10 5.90
C LYS A 152 19.55 -13.41 5.07
N PHE A 153 19.76 -12.14 5.32
CA PHE A 153 20.81 -11.33 4.72
C PHE A 153 21.90 -11.07 5.72
#